data_a71d1a8a97d43a94a58c07970aef034f
#
_entry.id   a71d1a8a97d43a94a58c07970aef034f
#
_cell.length_a   1.000
_cell.length_b   1.000
_cell.length_c   1.000
_cell.angle_alpha   90.00
_cell.angle_beta   90.00
_cell.angle_gamma   90.00
#
_symmetry.space_group_name_H-M   'P 1'
#
loop_
_entity.id
_entity.type
_entity.pdbx_description
1 polymer ?
#
loop_
_entity_poly.entity_id
_entity_poly.type
_entity_poly.pdbx_seq_one_letter_code
_entity_poly.pdbx_strand_id
1 'polypeptide(L)'
;LTRERWAQIRQVFDGALDRPAKDRAAYLRVVCARDEELRLEVESLLRSHDQSEDFLSTPAAQLGQLLSRDDDAAEYPQGYCVGPYRLERRIGRGGMGSVWLATRVDEAYNKEVAIKLVKRGMDSQEILRRFRVERQVLANLDHPNIARLIDGGSTPEGLPYLVMEYVQGTRIDQYCEQHRCSITERLQAFRALCSAVHYAHQNLVVHRDIKAGNILVTADGVPKLLDFGIAKLLRHDGSTLDLAQTRPELRPMTLDYASPEQIRGEPITTASDVYSLGVLLYKLLTGKMPYGSEPHSQAALQHAICETEPPRPSALVLADEKTAIPEATKKMEAMGESRDKARKRLRKKLAGDLDNII
;
A
#
# COMPACT_ATOMS: atom_id res chain seq x y z
N LEU A 1 -25.60 -19.39 -10.61
CA LEU A 1 -25.46 -20.87 -10.53
C LEU A 1 -25.99 -21.36 -9.20
N THR A 2 -26.87 -22.40 -9.19
CA THR A 2 -27.37 -23.01 -7.96
C THR A 2 -26.27 -23.90 -7.34
N ARG A 3 -26.37 -24.16 -6.03
CA ARG A 3 -25.43 -25.05 -5.32
C ARG A 3 -25.38 -26.46 -5.89
N GLU A 4 -26.52 -26.94 -6.39
CA GLU A 4 -26.66 -28.23 -7.04
C GLU A 4 -25.96 -28.27 -8.40
N ARG A 5 -26.08 -27.19 -9.18
CA ARG A 5 -25.40 -27.05 -10.48
C ARG A 5 -23.88 -27.07 -10.31
N TRP A 6 -23.37 -26.38 -9.29
CA TRP A 6 -21.94 -26.40 -8.96
C TRP A 6 -21.44 -27.80 -8.55
N ALA A 7 -22.21 -28.55 -7.81
CA ALA A 7 -21.86 -29.94 -7.46
C ALA A 7 -21.75 -30.82 -8.69
N GLN A 8 -22.68 -30.69 -9.65
CA GLN A 8 -22.65 -31.42 -10.93
C GLN A 8 -21.43 -31.05 -11.77
N ILE A 9 -21.13 -29.74 -11.94
CA ILE A 9 -19.98 -29.27 -12.67
C ILE A 9 -18.70 -29.86 -12.07
N ARG A 10 -18.54 -29.78 -10.76
CA ARG A 10 -17.36 -30.30 -10.06
C ARG A 10 -17.21 -31.81 -10.24
N GLN A 11 -18.26 -32.56 -10.09
CA GLN A 11 -18.23 -34.03 -10.25
C GLN A 11 -17.79 -34.44 -11.68
N VAL A 12 -18.30 -33.75 -12.69
CA VAL A 12 -17.96 -34.06 -14.09
C VAL A 12 -16.54 -33.57 -14.42
N PHE A 13 -16.12 -32.44 -13.87
CA PHE A 13 -14.77 -31.91 -14.02
C PHE A 13 -13.71 -32.83 -13.41
N ASP A 14 -13.90 -33.23 -12.14
CA ASP A 14 -13.00 -34.16 -11.45
C ASP A 14 -12.91 -35.48 -12.21
N GLY A 15 -14.07 -36.02 -12.66
CA GLY A 15 -14.11 -37.23 -13.49
C GLY A 15 -13.44 -37.10 -14.86
N ALA A 16 -13.35 -35.91 -15.43
CA ALA A 16 -12.60 -35.67 -16.65
C ALA A 16 -11.08 -35.55 -16.38
N LEU A 17 -10.66 -34.98 -15.25
CA LEU A 17 -9.26 -34.88 -14.86
C LEU A 17 -8.62 -36.26 -14.60
N ASP A 18 -9.36 -37.20 -14.07
CA ASP A 18 -8.92 -38.59 -13.83
C ASP A 18 -8.60 -39.35 -15.15
N ARG A 19 -8.83 -38.74 -16.31
CA ARG A 19 -8.63 -39.35 -17.64
C ARG A 19 -7.55 -38.67 -18.43
N PRO A 20 -6.81 -39.43 -19.26
CA PRO A 20 -5.86 -38.83 -20.21
C PRO A 20 -6.53 -37.77 -21.10
N ALA A 21 -5.82 -36.68 -21.43
CA ALA A 21 -6.37 -35.54 -22.18
C ALA A 21 -7.09 -35.95 -23.49
N LYS A 22 -6.58 -36.96 -24.20
CA LYS A 22 -7.17 -37.49 -25.44
C LYS A 22 -8.56 -38.12 -25.23
N ASP A 23 -8.88 -38.59 -24.04
CA ASP A 23 -10.11 -39.32 -23.72
C ASP A 23 -11.16 -38.43 -23.06
N ARG A 24 -10.80 -37.24 -22.61
CA ARG A 24 -11.69 -36.29 -21.90
C ARG A 24 -12.88 -35.85 -22.74
N ALA A 25 -12.68 -35.55 -24.03
CA ALA A 25 -13.73 -35.13 -24.94
C ALA A 25 -14.78 -36.25 -25.20
N ALA A 26 -14.34 -37.49 -25.21
CA ALA A 26 -15.24 -38.66 -25.38
C ALA A 26 -16.07 -38.86 -24.10
N TYR A 27 -15.46 -38.73 -22.93
CA TYR A 27 -16.12 -38.79 -21.62
C TYR A 27 -17.21 -37.73 -21.47
N LEU A 28 -16.90 -36.46 -21.78
CA LEU A 28 -17.84 -35.34 -21.68
C LEU A 28 -19.05 -35.54 -22.60
N ARG A 29 -18.85 -36.04 -23.82
CA ARG A 29 -19.95 -36.34 -24.74
C ARG A 29 -20.94 -37.40 -24.18
N VAL A 30 -20.44 -38.34 -23.41
CA VAL A 30 -21.29 -39.39 -22.80
C VAL A 30 -22.00 -38.87 -21.55
N VAL A 31 -21.26 -38.24 -20.66
CA VAL A 31 -21.80 -37.81 -19.35
C VAL A 31 -22.73 -36.60 -19.47
N CYS A 32 -22.42 -35.69 -20.41
CA CYS A 32 -23.22 -34.47 -20.65
C CYS A 32 -24.17 -34.62 -21.86
N ALA A 33 -24.50 -35.83 -22.28
CA ALA A 33 -25.28 -36.11 -23.52
C ALA A 33 -26.63 -35.37 -23.60
N ARG A 34 -27.21 -35.00 -22.46
CA ARG A 34 -28.50 -34.29 -22.35
C ARG A 34 -28.39 -32.89 -21.80
N ASP A 35 -27.16 -32.38 -21.53
CA ASP A 35 -26.92 -31.10 -20.91
C ASP A 35 -25.67 -30.45 -21.57
N GLU A 36 -25.92 -29.77 -22.69
CA GLU A 36 -24.88 -29.12 -23.49
C GLU A 36 -24.26 -27.93 -22.76
N GLU A 37 -25.04 -27.24 -21.91
CA GLU A 37 -24.58 -26.15 -21.10
C GLU A 37 -23.56 -26.61 -20.05
N LEU A 38 -23.82 -27.74 -19.38
CA LEU A 38 -22.88 -28.38 -18.46
C LEU A 38 -21.58 -28.77 -19.18
N ARG A 39 -21.70 -29.30 -20.42
CA ARG A 39 -20.51 -29.63 -21.22
C ARG A 39 -19.63 -28.45 -21.50
N LEU A 40 -20.22 -27.33 -21.95
CA LEU A 40 -19.50 -26.11 -22.28
C LEU A 40 -18.83 -25.47 -21.05
N GLU A 41 -19.51 -25.50 -19.89
CA GLU A 41 -18.95 -25.03 -18.62
C GLU A 41 -17.74 -25.86 -18.19
N VAL A 42 -17.83 -27.19 -18.24
CA VAL A 42 -16.73 -28.09 -17.88
C VAL A 42 -15.58 -28.02 -18.90
N GLU A 43 -15.85 -27.91 -20.19
CA GLU A 43 -14.82 -27.71 -21.22
C GLU A 43 -14.08 -26.38 -21.04
N SER A 44 -14.75 -25.32 -20.59
CA SER A 44 -14.13 -24.04 -20.26
C SER A 44 -13.19 -24.16 -19.06
N LEU A 45 -13.60 -24.88 -18.01
CA LEU A 45 -12.78 -25.12 -16.83
C LEU A 45 -11.55 -26.00 -17.15
N LEU A 46 -11.70 -27.04 -17.98
CA LEU A 46 -10.58 -27.88 -18.41
C LEU A 46 -9.56 -27.11 -19.23
N ARG A 47 -10.00 -26.23 -20.13
CA ARG A 47 -9.10 -25.35 -20.89
C ARG A 47 -8.30 -24.42 -19.97
N SER A 48 -8.93 -23.86 -18.97
CA SER A 48 -8.27 -23.02 -17.98
C SER A 48 -7.27 -23.81 -17.13
N HIS A 49 -7.59 -25.05 -16.79
CA HIS A 49 -6.72 -25.97 -16.04
C HIS A 49 -5.49 -26.37 -16.87
N ASP A 50 -5.68 -26.79 -18.13
CA ASP A 50 -4.58 -27.20 -19.01
C ASP A 50 -3.64 -26.02 -19.35
N GLN A 51 -4.17 -24.80 -19.49
CA GLN A 51 -3.36 -23.57 -19.61
C GLN A 51 -2.56 -23.27 -18.35
N SER A 52 -3.05 -23.66 -17.18
CA SER A 52 -2.34 -23.49 -15.90
C SER A 52 -1.20 -24.51 -15.72
N GLU A 53 -1.33 -25.73 -16.24
CA GLU A 53 -0.24 -26.73 -16.23
C GLU A 53 0.90 -26.39 -17.19
N ASP A 54 0.60 -25.85 -18.37
CA ASP A 54 1.63 -25.32 -19.30
C ASP A 54 2.38 -24.11 -18.68
N PHE A 55 1.70 -23.31 -17.88
CA PHE A 55 2.28 -22.19 -17.15
C PHE A 55 3.29 -22.64 -16.07
N LEU A 56 3.04 -23.75 -15.39
CA LEU A 56 3.92 -24.31 -14.36
C LEU A 56 5.14 -25.04 -14.92
N SER A 57 5.09 -25.45 -16.20
CA SER A 57 6.21 -26.12 -16.88
C SER A 57 7.25 -25.16 -17.46
N THR A 58 6.96 -23.85 -17.50
CA THR A 58 7.88 -22.83 -18.02
C THR A 58 8.91 -22.46 -16.92
N PRO A 59 10.24 -22.45 -17.20
CA PRO A 59 11.26 -22.07 -16.24
C PRO A 59 10.98 -20.68 -15.64
N ALA A 60 11.07 -20.55 -14.31
CA ALA A 60 10.76 -19.32 -13.57
C ALA A 60 11.47 -18.07 -14.11
N ALA A 61 12.66 -18.22 -14.71
CA ALA A 61 13.39 -17.13 -15.33
C ALA A 61 12.74 -16.59 -16.63
N GLN A 62 12.08 -17.45 -17.42
CA GLN A 62 11.35 -17.02 -18.63
C GLN A 62 9.97 -16.43 -18.25
N LEU A 63 9.33 -16.98 -17.22
CA LEU A 63 8.10 -16.45 -16.66
C LEU A 63 8.31 -15.04 -16.10
N GLY A 64 9.41 -14.81 -15.36
CA GLY A 64 9.78 -13.49 -14.86
C GLY A 64 9.95 -12.45 -15.97
N GLN A 65 10.52 -12.84 -17.12
CA GLN A 65 10.68 -11.95 -18.28
C GLN A 65 9.38 -11.69 -19.05
N LEU A 66 8.46 -12.66 -19.11
CA LEU A 66 7.14 -12.47 -19.72
C LEU A 66 6.21 -11.62 -18.84
N LEU A 67 6.24 -11.83 -17.53
CA LEU A 67 5.44 -11.07 -16.58
C LEU A 67 5.97 -9.64 -16.37
N SER A 68 7.28 -9.42 -16.51
CA SER A 68 7.87 -8.07 -16.49
C SER A 68 7.55 -7.29 -17.79
N ARG A 69 7.34 -7.96 -18.92
CA ARG A 69 6.97 -7.28 -20.17
C ARG A 69 5.54 -6.75 -20.17
N ASP A 70 4.59 -7.43 -19.53
CA ASP A 70 3.20 -6.97 -19.45
C ASP A 70 3.01 -5.80 -18.45
N ASP A 71 3.85 -5.67 -17.44
CA ASP A 71 3.80 -4.53 -16.49
C ASP A 71 4.42 -3.24 -17.09
N ASP A 72 5.31 -3.34 -18.07
CA ASP A 72 5.90 -2.18 -18.76
C ASP A 72 5.07 -1.73 -20.00
N ALA A 73 4.20 -2.60 -20.55
CA ALA A 73 3.50 -2.35 -21.79
C ALA A 73 2.28 -1.40 -21.70
N ALA A 74 1.91 -0.92 -20.51
CA ALA A 74 0.77 -0.03 -20.32
C ALA A 74 1.14 1.26 -19.57
N GLU A 75 2.34 1.77 -19.78
CA GLU A 75 2.73 3.06 -19.22
C GLU A 75 2.21 4.18 -20.11
N TYR A 76 1.52 5.16 -19.50
CA TYR A 76 1.11 6.35 -20.23
C TYR A 76 2.34 7.11 -20.72
N PRO A 77 2.42 7.51 -22.01
CA PRO A 77 3.55 8.28 -22.48
C PRO A 77 3.56 9.68 -21.83
N GLN A 78 4.75 10.25 -21.71
CA GLN A 78 4.90 11.66 -21.33
C GLN A 78 4.10 12.52 -22.33
N GLY A 79 3.37 13.53 -21.83
CA GLY A 79 2.49 14.37 -22.63
C GLY A 79 1.08 13.81 -22.84
N TYR A 80 0.77 12.60 -22.36
CA TYR A 80 -0.59 12.05 -22.40
C TYR A 80 -1.56 12.92 -21.60
N CYS A 81 -2.74 13.18 -22.15
CA CYS A 81 -3.74 14.01 -21.50
C CYS A 81 -4.78 13.14 -20.77
N VAL A 82 -4.99 13.47 -19.50
CA VAL A 82 -6.02 12.88 -18.62
C VAL A 82 -6.98 13.99 -18.22
N GLY A 83 -8.14 14.06 -18.89
CA GLY A 83 -9.03 15.23 -18.79
C GLY A 83 -8.27 16.51 -19.20
N PRO A 84 -8.35 17.61 -18.42
CA PRO A 84 -7.65 18.85 -18.71
C PRO A 84 -6.17 18.85 -18.24
N TYR A 85 -5.60 17.71 -17.91
CA TYR A 85 -4.26 17.60 -17.34
C TYR A 85 -3.32 16.83 -18.26
N ARG A 86 -2.12 17.37 -18.52
CA ARG A 86 -1.06 16.74 -19.28
C ARG A 86 -0.04 16.12 -18.33
N LEU A 87 0.24 14.82 -18.49
CA LEU A 87 1.23 14.09 -17.71
C LEU A 87 2.65 14.52 -18.13
N GLU A 88 3.43 15.00 -17.16
CA GLU A 88 4.80 15.46 -17.41
C GLU A 88 5.83 14.36 -17.10
N ARG A 89 5.83 13.85 -15.89
CA ARG A 89 6.71 12.77 -15.45
C ARG A 89 6.10 11.92 -14.35
N ARG A 90 6.46 10.67 -14.29
CA ARG A 90 6.05 9.79 -13.19
C ARG A 90 6.85 10.14 -11.92
N ILE A 91 6.16 10.32 -10.79
CA ILE A 91 6.72 10.64 -9.49
C ILE A 91 6.58 9.50 -8.48
N GLY A 92 5.73 8.50 -8.77
CA GLY A 92 5.56 7.33 -7.92
C GLY A 92 4.97 6.14 -8.68
N ARG A 93 5.27 4.94 -8.20
CA ARG A 93 4.67 3.67 -8.66
C ARG A 93 4.35 2.81 -7.44
N GLY A 94 3.21 2.13 -7.44
CA GLY A 94 2.79 1.23 -6.38
C GLY A 94 1.89 0.12 -6.91
N GLY A 95 1.55 -0.83 -6.07
CA GLY A 95 0.69 -1.96 -6.43
C GLY A 95 -0.72 -1.59 -6.92
N MET A 96 -1.12 -0.34 -6.74
CA MET A 96 -2.46 0.19 -7.07
C MET A 96 -2.47 1.14 -8.27
N GLY A 97 -1.31 1.42 -8.84
CA GLY A 97 -1.17 2.31 -10.00
C GLY A 97 0.07 3.19 -9.96
N SER A 98 0.05 4.24 -10.74
CA SER A 98 1.14 5.21 -10.86
C SER A 98 0.70 6.61 -10.46
N VAL A 99 1.64 7.39 -9.93
CA VAL A 99 1.44 8.80 -9.58
C VAL A 99 2.31 9.64 -10.52
N TRP A 100 1.69 10.63 -11.15
CA TRP A 100 2.33 11.50 -12.13
C TRP A 100 2.29 12.94 -11.68
N LEU A 101 3.37 13.67 -11.91
CA LEU A 101 3.33 15.11 -11.99
C LEU A 101 2.64 15.48 -13.30
N ALA A 102 1.66 16.36 -13.23
CA ALA A 102 0.92 16.82 -14.39
C ALA A 102 0.67 18.32 -14.30
N THR A 103 0.48 18.94 -15.46
CA THR A 103 0.14 20.36 -15.58
C THR A 103 -1.27 20.50 -16.16
N ARG A 104 -2.07 21.36 -15.57
CA ARG A 104 -3.36 21.72 -16.13
C ARG A 104 -3.16 22.53 -17.41
N VAL A 105 -3.82 22.13 -18.52
CA VAL A 105 -3.60 22.70 -19.85
C VAL A 105 -4.83 23.42 -20.43
N ASP A 106 -5.93 23.50 -19.67
CA ASP A 106 -7.02 24.38 -20.04
C ASP A 106 -6.59 25.85 -19.79
N GLU A 107 -7.05 26.77 -20.62
CA GLU A 107 -6.59 28.18 -20.65
C GLU A 107 -6.80 28.96 -19.34
N ALA A 108 -7.35 28.31 -18.28
CA ALA A 108 -7.69 28.98 -17.04
C ALA A 108 -6.45 29.36 -16.20
N TYR A 109 -5.50 28.46 -16.00
CA TYR A 109 -4.23 28.70 -15.30
C TYR A 109 -3.31 27.47 -15.33
N ASN A 110 -2.00 27.71 -15.34
CA ASN A 110 -1.00 26.66 -15.23
C ASN A 110 -0.78 26.31 -13.75
N LYS A 111 -1.15 25.10 -13.35
CA LYS A 111 -0.91 24.58 -11.99
C LYS A 111 -0.37 23.17 -12.05
N GLU A 112 0.73 22.93 -11.35
CA GLU A 112 1.24 21.59 -11.13
C GLU A 112 0.33 20.84 -10.16
N VAL A 113 0.01 19.60 -10.50
CA VAL A 113 -0.82 18.68 -9.72
C VAL A 113 -0.19 17.29 -9.69
N ALA A 114 -0.53 16.49 -8.69
CA ALA A 114 -0.22 15.06 -8.67
C ALA A 114 -1.45 14.28 -9.15
N ILE A 115 -1.28 13.44 -10.16
CA ILE A 115 -2.37 12.58 -10.67
C ILE A 115 -2.06 11.13 -10.33
N LYS A 116 -2.94 10.51 -9.57
CA LYS A 116 -2.91 9.08 -9.29
C LYS A 116 -3.83 8.35 -10.26
N LEU A 117 -3.23 7.56 -11.13
CA LEU A 117 -3.90 6.68 -12.09
C LEU A 117 -4.03 5.29 -11.50
N VAL A 118 -5.24 4.76 -11.48
CA VAL A 118 -5.52 3.41 -10.97
C VAL A 118 -5.16 2.38 -12.04
N LYS A 119 -4.57 1.25 -11.61
CA LYS A 119 -4.12 0.17 -12.50
C LYS A 119 -5.30 -0.49 -13.21
N ARG A 120 -5.11 -0.95 -14.45
CA ARG A 120 -6.07 -1.81 -15.18
C ARG A 120 -6.39 -3.07 -14.37
N GLY A 121 -7.63 -3.55 -14.47
CA GLY A 121 -8.13 -4.67 -13.67
C GLY A 121 -8.75 -4.27 -12.32
N MET A 122 -8.78 -2.97 -12.00
CA MET A 122 -9.53 -2.38 -10.89
C MET A 122 -10.71 -1.52 -11.40
N ASP A 123 -11.38 -1.96 -12.44
CA ASP A 123 -12.40 -1.25 -13.21
C ASP A 123 -13.79 -1.88 -13.12
N SER A 124 -14.04 -2.80 -12.16
CA SER A 124 -15.37 -3.33 -11.94
C SER A 124 -16.35 -2.19 -11.54
N GLN A 125 -17.62 -2.31 -11.93
CA GLN A 125 -18.63 -1.28 -11.63
C GLN A 125 -18.73 -0.98 -10.13
N GLU A 126 -18.54 -1.98 -9.29
CA GLU A 126 -18.57 -1.82 -7.85
C GLU A 126 -17.37 -1.03 -7.33
N ILE A 127 -16.17 -1.32 -7.83
CA ILE A 127 -14.94 -0.58 -7.55
C ILE A 127 -15.12 0.88 -7.95
N LEU A 128 -15.63 1.15 -9.15
CA LEU A 128 -15.87 2.51 -9.65
C LEU A 128 -16.90 3.27 -8.80
N ARG A 129 -17.94 2.58 -8.34
CA ARG A 129 -18.94 3.18 -7.44
C ARG A 129 -18.33 3.60 -6.10
N ARG A 130 -17.59 2.70 -5.45
CA ARG A 130 -16.90 2.97 -4.17
C ARG A 130 -15.89 4.12 -4.34
N PHE A 131 -15.11 4.09 -5.41
CA PHE A 131 -14.17 5.15 -5.73
C PHE A 131 -14.84 6.54 -5.83
N ARG A 132 -16.03 6.63 -6.46
CA ARG A 132 -16.78 7.90 -6.58
C ARG A 132 -17.26 8.40 -5.21
N VAL A 133 -17.78 7.52 -4.35
CA VAL A 133 -18.23 7.89 -3.01
C VAL A 133 -17.07 8.41 -2.18
N GLU A 134 -15.95 7.69 -2.19
CA GLU A 134 -14.79 8.04 -1.39
C GLU A 134 -14.11 9.33 -1.88
N ARG A 135 -14.05 9.52 -3.18
CA ARG A 135 -13.61 10.79 -3.77
C ARG A 135 -14.43 11.97 -3.22
N GLN A 136 -15.75 11.83 -3.12
CA GLN A 136 -16.61 12.88 -2.59
C GLN A 136 -16.33 13.19 -1.12
N VAL A 137 -16.06 12.16 -0.32
CA VAL A 137 -15.72 12.33 1.10
C VAL A 137 -14.36 13.01 1.25
N LEU A 138 -13.36 12.59 0.47
CA LEU A 138 -12.01 13.17 0.50
C LEU A 138 -11.98 14.61 -0.03
N ALA A 139 -12.85 14.96 -0.98
CA ALA A 139 -12.94 16.32 -1.49
C ALA A 139 -13.35 17.35 -0.43
N ASN A 140 -13.99 16.89 0.66
CA ASN A 140 -14.39 17.74 1.78
C ASN A 140 -13.29 17.94 2.82
N LEU A 141 -12.15 17.21 2.71
CA LEU A 141 -11.05 17.37 3.65
C LEU A 141 -10.21 18.60 3.27
N ASP A 142 -10.23 19.61 4.12
CA ASP A 142 -9.40 20.81 4.01
C ASP A 142 -8.63 21.04 5.29
N HIS A 143 -7.36 20.66 5.32
CA HIS A 143 -6.48 20.78 6.48
C HIS A 143 -5.06 21.08 6.02
N PRO A 144 -4.32 21.97 6.68
CA PRO A 144 -2.97 22.41 6.26
C PRO A 144 -1.96 21.27 6.13
N ASN A 145 -2.15 20.17 6.88
CA ASN A 145 -1.26 19.01 6.87
C ASN A 145 -1.83 17.82 6.10
N ILE A 146 -2.84 18.01 5.25
CA ILE A 146 -3.36 17.01 4.30
C ILE A 146 -3.15 17.55 2.87
N ALA A 147 -2.67 16.71 1.97
CA ALA A 147 -2.64 17.05 0.54
C ALA A 147 -4.08 17.07 0.01
N ARG A 148 -4.49 18.23 -0.50
CA ARG A 148 -5.87 18.47 -0.91
C ARG A 148 -6.23 17.68 -2.16
N LEU A 149 -7.39 17.04 -2.18
CA LEU A 149 -7.98 16.51 -3.39
C LEU A 149 -8.58 17.69 -4.20
N ILE A 150 -8.13 17.85 -5.45
CA ILE A 150 -8.51 18.96 -6.31
C ILE A 150 -9.63 18.55 -7.28
N ASP A 151 -9.49 17.35 -7.87
CA ASP A 151 -10.38 16.87 -8.91
C ASP A 151 -10.30 15.33 -9.03
N GLY A 152 -11.05 14.73 -9.93
CA GLY A 152 -10.94 13.33 -10.27
C GLY A 152 -11.98 12.95 -11.33
N GLY A 153 -11.64 11.94 -12.11
CA GLY A 153 -12.46 11.51 -13.23
C GLY A 153 -12.15 10.09 -13.67
N SER A 154 -12.46 9.81 -14.93
CA SER A 154 -12.10 8.58 -15.62
C SER A 154 -11.34 8.90 -16.90
N THR A 155 -10.33 8.10 -17.22
CA THR A 155 -9.63 8.19 -18.52
C THR A 155 -10.55 7.78 -19.65
N PRO A 156 -10.19 8.03 -20.92
CA PRO A 156 -10.97 7.55 -22.08
C PRO A 156 -11.24 6.04 -22.04
N GLU A 157 -10.35 5.27 -21.45
CA GLU A 157 -10.48 3.82 -21.27
C GLU A 157 -11.33 3.42 -20.07
N GLY A 158 -11.92 4.42 -19.34
CA GLY A 158 -12.77 4.19 -18.18
C GLY A 158 -12.06 4.00 -16.85
N LEU A 159 -10.71 4.10 -16.81
CA LEU A 159 -9.93 3.94 -15.58
C LEU A 159 -10.05 5.18 -14.69
N PRO A 160 -10.30 5.02 -13.39
CA PRO A 160 -10.43 6.15 -12.49
C PRO A 160 -9.08 6.83 -12.22
N TYR A 161 -9.12 8.15 -12.06
CA TYR A 161 -7.97 8.93 -11.61
C TYR A 161 -8.36 9.95 -10.53
N LEU A 162 -7.39 10.32 -9.72
CA LEU A 162 -7.48 11.39 -8.71
C LEU A 162 -6.46 12.47 -9.01
N VAL A 163 -6.86 13.71 -8.85
CA VAL A 163 -6.01 14.90 -8.99
C VAL A 163 -5.83 15.51 -7.61
N MET A 164 -4.61 15.61 -7.15
CA MET A 164 -4.26 16.08 -5.81
C MET A 164 -3.27 17.24 -5.87
N GLU A 165 -3.17 17.97 -4.78
CA GLU A 165 -2.10 18.93 -4.55
C GLU A 165 -0.74 18.26 -4.78
N TYR A 166 0.06 18.83 -5.68
CA TYR A 166 1.45 18.42 -5.81
C TYR A 166 2.25 19.00 -4.65
N VAL A 167 2.72 18.15 -3.77
CA VAL A 167 3.53 18.52 -2.62
C VAL A 167 5.01 18.36 -2.98
N GLN A 168 5.69 19.47 -3.14
CA GLN A 168 7.13 19.49 -3.30
C GLN A 168 7.80 19.38 -1.92
N GLY A 169 8.32 18.18 -1.61
CA GLY A 169 8.87 17.90 -0.29
C GLY A 169 9.70 16.63 -0.24
N THR A 170 10.30 16.40 0.92
CA THR A 170 11.11 15.22 1.24
C THR A 170 10.31 14.31 2.19
N ARG A 171 10.45 13.00 2.07
CA ARG A 171 9.83 12.05 3.02
C ARG A 171 10.21 12.40 4.45
N ILE A 172 9.26 12.29 5.38
CA ILE A 172 9.44 12.74 6.76
C ILE A 172 10.63 12.08 7.46
N ASP A 173 10.90 10.79 7.23
CA ASP A 173 12.05 10.09 7.80
C ASP A 173 13.37 10.66 7.23
N GLN A 174 13.47 10.81 5.92
CA GLN A 174 14.62 11.39 5.23
C GLN A 174 14.82 12.88 5.59
N TYR A 175 13.74 13.65 5.67
CA TYR A 175 13.80 15.04 6.12
C TYR A 175 14.40 15.16 7.51
N CYS A 176 13.92 14.34 8.45
CA CYS A 176 14.43 14.31 9.81
C CYS A 176 15.91 13.92 9.90
N GLU A 177 16.37 13.04 9.01
CA GLU A 177 17.77 12.64 8.92
C GLU A 177 18.64 13.74 8.29
N GLN A 178 18.26 14.27 7.12
CA GLN A 178 19.00 15.28 6.38
C GLN A 178 19.15 16.59 7.18
N HIS A 179 18.10 17.03 7.87
CA HIS A 179 18.10 18.24 8.69
C HIS A 179 18.55 18.00 10.13
N ARG A 180 18.93 16.74 10.46
CA ARG A 180 19.35 16.36 11.81
C ARG A 180 18.36 16.82 12.89
N CYS A 181 17.07 16.63 12.64
CA CYS A 181 16.01 17.08 13.52
C CYS A 181 16.16 16.53 14.93
N SER A 182 16.05 17.40 15.92
CA SER A 182 15.98 17.05 17.34
C SER A 182 14.70 16.27 17.63
N ILE A 183 14.64 15.60 18.78
CA ILE A 183 13.41 14.92 19.26
C ILE A 183 12.22 15.89 19.27
N THR A 184 12.43 17.11 19.75
CA THR A 184 11.37 18.12 19.83
C THR A 184 10.81 18.48 18.45
N GLU A 185 11.67 18.68 17.44
CA GLU A 185 11.25 18.96 16.06
C GLU A 185 10.51 17.76 15.45
N ARG A 186 10.97 16.52 15.69
CA ARG A 186 10.29 15.29 15.25
C ARG A 186 8.89 15.17 15.89
N LEU A 187 8.78 15.46 17.18
CA LEU A 187 7.50 15.43 17.90
C LEU A 187 6.56 16.56 17.44
N GLN A 188 7.07 17.74 17.09
CA GLN A 188 6.27 18.83 16.53
C GLN A 188 5.68 18.44 15.17
N ALA A 189 6.51 17.88 14.27
CA ALA A 189 6.04 17.37 12.98
C ALA A 189 5.02 16.23 13.17
N PHE A 190 5.29 15.30 14.08
CA PHE A 190 4.37 14.20 14.40
C PHE A 190 3.03 14.71 14.98
N ARG A 191 3.04 15.70 15.85
CA ARG A 191 1.82 16.32 16.41
C ARG A 191 0.96 16.94 15.30
N ALA A 192 1.56 17.59 14.31
CA ALA A 192 0.83 18.13 13.15
C ALA A 192 0.15 17.02 12.34
N LEU A 193 0.81 15.85 12.20
CA LEU A 193 0.20 14.66 11.57
C LEU A 193 -0.95 14.08 12.41
N CYS A 194 -0.80 13.99 13.73
CA CYS A 194 -1.90 13.58 14.60
C CYS A 194 -3.12 14.51 14.46
N SER A 195 -2.90 15.82 14.33
CA SER A 195 -3.99 16.78 14.06
C SER A 195 -4.68 16.50 12.73
N ALA A 196 -3.91 16.21 11.67
CA ALA A 196 -4.42 15.87 10.35
C ALA A 196 -5.26 14.57 10.37
N VAL A 197 -4.75 13.53 11.03
CA VAL A 197 -5.45 12.24 11.14
C VAL A 197 -6.71 12.39 12.01
N HIS A 198 -6.62 13.12 13.13
CA HIS A 198 -7.78 13.41 13.96
C HIS A 198 -8.87 14.16 13.20
N TYR A 199 -8.50 15.17 12.41
CA TYR A 199 -9.44 15.89 11.55
C TYR A 199 -10.11 14.96 10.53
N ALA A 200 -9.35 14.05 9.90
CA ALA A 200 -9.92 13.05 8.98
C ALA A 200 -10.91 12.14 9.72
N HIS A 201 -10.56 11.64 10.92
CA HIS A 201 -11.44 10.80 11.73
C HIS A 201 -12.74 11.51 12.14
N GLN A 202 -12.70 12.81 12.48
CA GLN A 202 -13.89 13.62 12.75
C GLN A 202 -14.81 13.73 11.51
N ASN A 203 -14.25 13.64 10.31
CA ASN A 203 -14.97 13.59 9.05
C ASN A 203 -15.29 12.14 8.60
N LEU A 204 -15.20 11.16 9.49
CA LEU A 204 -15.48 9.75 9.27
C LEU A 204 -14.57 9.09 8.20
N VAL A 205 -13.37 9.63 8.02
CA VAL A 205 -12.36 9.11 7.09
C VAL A 205 -11.24 8.44 7.85
N VAL A 206 -11.02 7.16 7.59
CA VAL A 206 -9.86 6.39 8.06
C VAL A 206 -8.81 6.35 6.95
N HIS A 207 -7.55 6.66 7.27
CA HIS A 207 -6.48 6.77 6.26
C HIS A 207 -6.02 5.40 5.74
N ARG A 208 -5.89 4.39 6.61
CA ARG A 208 -5.57 2.98 6.30
C ARG A 208 -4.17 2.67 5.74
N ASP A 209 -3.37 3.67 5.40
CA ASP A 209 -2.02 3.49 4.84
C ASP A 209 -1.03 4.54 5.36
N ILE A 210 -1.08 4.83 6.67
CA ILE A 210 -0.13 5.76 7.32
C ILE A 210 1.25 5.12 7.35
N LYS A 211 2.22 5.77 6.70
CA LYS A 211 3.63 5.36 6.63
C LYS A 211 4.51 6.53 6.23
N ALA A 212 5.80 6.45 6.51
CA ALA A 212 6.74 7.54 6.15
C ALA A 212 6.72 7.89 4.65
N GLY A 213 6.45 6.92 3.76
CA GLY A 213 6.36 7.14 2.32
C GLY A 213 5.16 8.00 1.88
N ASN A 214 4.11 8.06 2.71
CA ASN A 214 2.91 8.85 2.45
C ASN A 214 2.91 10.20 3.20
N ILE A 215 4.08 10.64 3.69
CA ILE A 215 4.22 11.91 4.38
C ILE A 215 5.42 12.66 3.81
N LEU A 216 5.16 13.80 3.20
CA LEU A 216 6.19 14.71 2.71
C LEU A 216 6.28 15.93 3.62
N VAL A 217 7.50 16.40 3.83
CA VAL A 217 7.76 17.65 4.53
C VAL A 217 8.24 18.66 3.51
N THR A 218 7.56 19.81 3.42
CA THR A 218 7.92 20.92 2.52
C THR A 218 9.21 21.59 2.93
N ALA A 219 9.76 22.45 2.08
CA ALA A 219 10.96 23.24 2.39
C ALA A 219 10.77 24.12 3.65
N ASP A 220 9.53 24.55 3.92
CA ASP A 220 9.18 25.35 5.10
C ASP A 220 8.98 24.50 6.37
N GLY A 221 9.25 23.19 6.31
CA GLY A 221 9.14 22.27 7.44
C GLY A 221 7.71 21.82 7.75
N VAL A 222 6.75 22.03 6.87
CA VAL A 222 5.34 21.65 7.07
C VAL A 222 5.12 20.21 6.60
N PRO A 223 4.73 19.26 7.48
CA PRO A 223 4.39 17.91 7.06
C PRO A 223 3.02 17.88 6.36
N LYS A 224 2.93 17.16 5.27
CA LYS A 224 1.73 16.93 4.48
C LYS A 224 1.47 15.42 4.37
N LEU A 225 0.31 14.98 4.84
CA LEU A 225 -0.17 13.62 4.70
C LEU A 225 -0.75 13.44 3.29
N LEU A 226 -0.27 12.43 2.58
CA LEU A 226 -0.68 12.11 1.22
C LEU A 226 -1.55 10.84 1.22
N ASP A 227 -2.31 10.67 0.15
CA ASP A 227 -2.77 9.37 -0.37
C ASP A 227 -3.52 8.49 0.62
N PHE A 228 -4.74 8.91 0.99
CA PHE A 228 -5.68 8.06 1.72
C PHE A 228 -5.85 6.70 1.00
N GLY A 229 -5.84 5.61 1.76
CA GLY A 229 -5.82 4.25 1.21
C GLY A 229 -7.09 3.80 0.48
N ILE A 230 -7.64 4.64 -0.40
CA ILE A 230 -8.86 4.40 -1.21
C ILE A 230 -8.84 3.02 -1.84
N ALA A 231 -7.72 2.63 -2.41
CA ALA A 231 -7.61 1.38 -3.13
C ALA A 231 -7.52 0.15 -2.20
N LYS A 232 -7.24 0.32 -0.90
CA LYS A 232 -7.37 -0.77 0.09
C LYS A 232 -8.84 -1.08 0.41
N LEU A 233 -9.73 -0.08 0.36
CA LEU A 233 -11.18 -0.25 0.48
C LEU A 233 -11.78 -1.07 -0.66
N LEU A 234 -11.25 -0.89 -1.86
CA LEU A 234 -11.74 -1.56 -3.05
C LEU A 234 -11.47 -3.08 -3.05
N ARG A 235 -10.62 -3.56 -2.14
CA ARG A 235 -10.21 -4.97 -2.00
C ARG A 235 -10.96 -5.75 -0.91
N HIS A 236 -11.90 -5.14 -0.17
CA HIS A 236 -12.43 -5.71 1.09
C HIS A 236 -13.66 -6.62 0.94
N ASP A 237 -13.99 -7.11 -0.25
CA ASP A 237 -15.11 -8.05 -0.45
C ASP A 237 -14.62 -9.46 -0.71
N GLY A 238 -14.29 -10.20 0.34
CA GLY A 238 -14.27 -11.68 0.32
C GLY A 238 -13.38 -12.41 -0.69
N SER A 239 -12.85 -11.72 -1.70
CA SER A 239 -11.97 -12.30 -2.72
C SER A 239 -10.47 -12.14 -2.41
N THR A 240 -10.13 -11.94 -1.13
CA THR A 240 -8.81 -11.50 -0.67
C THR A 240 -7.74 -12.60 -0.63
N LEU A 241 -8.04 -13.83 -0.96
CA LEU A 241 -7.07 -14.93 -0.76
C LEU A 241 -6.10 -15.13 -1.92
N ASP A 242 -6.45 -14.81 -3.18
CA ASP A 242 -5.67 -15.30 -4.31
C ASP A 242 -4.64 -14.34 -4.92
N LEU A 243 -4.87 -13.02 -4.91
CA LEU A 243 -3.91 -12.09 -5.52
C LEU A 243 -2.77 -11.65 -4.59
N ALA A 244 -2.95 -11.87 -3.29
CA ALA A 244 -1.95 -11.51 -2.28
C ALA A 244 -0.84 -12.55 -2.15
N GLN A 245 -1.09 -13.81 -2.52
CA GLN A 245 -0.10 -14.89 -2.45
C GLN A 245 0.76 -15.01 -3.71
N THR A 246 0.30 -14.47 -4.86
CA THR A 246 0.93 -14.73 -6.16
C THR A 246 2.05 -13.78 -6.58
N ARG A 247 2.32 -12.68 -5.85
CA ARG A 247 3.44 -11.77 -6.19
C ARG A 247 4.22 -11.32 -4.94
N PRO A 248 5.28 -12.05 -4.55
CA PRO A 248 6.14 -11.71 -3.42
C PRO A 248 6.86 -10.36 -3.56
N GLU A 249 7.10 -9.91 -4.79
CA GLU A 249 7.97 -8.76 -5.10
C GLU A 249 7.34 -7.39 -4.83
N LEU A 250 6.01 -7.30 -4.63
CA LEU A 250 5.28 -6.04 -4.43
C LEU A 250 4.93 -5.74 -2.95
N ARG A 251 5.41 -6.52 -1.98
CA ARG A 251 4.89 -6.56 -0.62
C ARG A 251 5.73 -6.12 0.55
N PRO A 252 7.07 -6.09 0.55
CA PRO A 252 7.81 -5.95 1.81
C PRO A 252 7.58 -4.61 2.52
N MET A 253 7.44 -3.50 1.79
CA MET A 253 7.42 -2.16 2.40
C MET A 253 6.09 -1.73 3.04
N THR A 254 4.99 -2.45 2.82
CA THR A 254 3.67 -2.01 3.29
C THR A 254 3.25 -2.69 4.60
N LEU A 255 3.79 -3.88 4.90
CA LEU A 255 3.44 -4.62 6.13
C LEU A 255 4.04 -4.00 7.39
N ASP A 256 5.19 -3.36 7.30
CA ASP A 256 5.90 -2.78 8.45
C ASP A 256 5.07 -1.79 9.29
N TYR A 257 4.05 -1.18 8.68
CA TYR A 257 3.15 -0.22 9.34
C TYR A 257 1.73 -0.77 9.52
N ALA A 258 1.46 -2.00 9.07
CA ALA A 258 0.13 -2.58 9.12
C ALA A 258 -0.24 -2.95 10.56
N SER A 259 -1.48 -2.65 10.94
CA SER A 259 -2.01 -3.04 12.25
C SER A 259 -2.38 -4.53 12.29
N PRO A 260 -2.47 -5.15 13.49
CA PRO A 260 -2.86 -6.54 13.65
C PRO A 260 -4.18 -6.88 12.94
N GLU A 261 -5.21 -6.03 13.06
CA GLU A 261 -6.49 -6.21 12.39
C GLU A 261 -6.38 -6.14 10.87
N GLN A 262 -5.47 -5.32 10.32
CA GLN A 262 -5.20 -5.31 8.88
C GLN A 262 -4.56 -6.62 8.39
N ILE A 263 -3.71 -7.22 9.21
CA ILE A 263 -3.07 -8.51 8.90
C ILE A 263 -4.06 -9.65 8.99
N ARG A 264 -4.94 -9.65 10.00
CA ARG A 264 -5.97 -10.68 10.22
C ARG A 264 -7.16 -10.52 9.27
N GLY A 265 -7.26 -9.42 8.50
CA GLY A 265 -8.41 -9.14 7.64
C GLY A 265 -9.67 -8.76 8.43
N GLU A 266 -9.51 -8.29 9.64
CA GLU A 266 -10.58 -7.79 10.51
C GLU A 266 -11.03 -6.38 10.09
N PRO A 267 -12.20 -5.89 10.58
CA PRO A 267 -12.68 -4.55 10.27
C PRO A 267 -11.68 -3.46 10.67
N ILE A 268 -11.32 -2.61 9.71
CA ILE A 268 -10.39 -1.50 9.90
C ILE A 268 -11.14 -0.32 10.51
N THR A 269 -10.62 0.24 11.59
CA THR A 269 -11.17 1.37 12.31
C THR A 269 -10.14 2.50 12.47
N THR A 270 -10.51 3.57 13.17
CA THR A 270 -9.58 4.64 13.55
C THR A 270 -8.41 4.14 14.40
N ALA A 271 -8.58 3.03 15.14
CA ALA A 271 -7.51 2.40 15.92
C ALA A 271 -6.37 1.89 15.03
N SER A 272 -6.67 1.42 13.81
CA SER A 272 -5.66 0.99 12.85
C SER A 272 -4.72 2.13 12.44
N ASP A 273 -5.26 3.35 12.26
CA ASP A 273 -4.44 4.53 11.99
C ASP A 273 -3.61 4.94 13.21
N VAL A 274 -4.16 4.81 14.43
CA VAL A 274 -3.42 5.09 15.67
C VAL A 274 -2.24 4.13 15.82
N TYR A 275 -2.44 2.85 15.54
CA TYR A 275 -1.36 1.86 15.53
C TYR A 275 -0.26 2.25 14.51
N SER A 276 -0.63 2.58 13.28
CA SER A 276 0.33 2.98 12.23
C SER A 276 1.07 4.27 12.60
N LEU A 277 0.41 5.23 13.28
CA LEU A 277 1.04 6.41 13.86
C LEU A 277 2.05 6.03 14.96
N GLY A 278 1.73 5.06 15.83
CA GLY A 278 2.67 4.54 16.83
C GLY A 278 3.94 3.99 16.20
N VAL A 279 3.80 3.14 15.17
CA VAL A 279 4.94 2.60 14.40
C VAL A 279 5.75 3.72 13.72
N LEU A 280 5.08 4.72 13.17
CA LEU A 280 5.75 5.88 12.57
C LEU A 280 6.56 6.67 13.61
N LEU A 281 5.96 6.95 14.77
CA LEU A 281 6.63 7.65 15.85
C LEU A 281 7.85 6.87 16.35
N TYR A 282 7.69 5.56 16.55
CA TYR A 282 8.78 4.67 16.91
C TYR A 282 9.96 4.82 15.95
N LYS A 283 9.69 4.72 14.65
CA LYS A 283 10.71 4.91 13.60
C LYS A 283 11.33 6.30 13.64
N LEU A 284 10.53 7.35 13.78
CA LEU A 284 11.05 8.73 13.84
C LEU A 284 11.95 8.97 15.04
N LEU A 285 11.70 8.33 16.18
CA LEU A 285 12.48 8.53 17.42
C LEU A 285 13.72 7.61 17.50
N THR A 286 13.62 6.38 16.95
CA THR A 286 14.67 5.37 17.08
C THR A 286 15.48 5.17 15.79
N GLY A 287 14.96 5.57 14.64
CA GLY A 287 15.50 5.25 13.32
C GLY A 287 15.24 3.81 12.87
N LYS A 288 14.55 2.98 13.68
CA LYS A 288 14.31 1.56 13.43
C LYS A 288 12.81 1.24 13.41
N MET A 289 12.47 0.11 12.81
CA MET A 289 11.12 -0.46 12.91
C MET A 289 10.98 -1.24 14.23
N PRO A 290 9.77 -1.30 14.84
CA PRO A 290 9.55 -1.95 16.13
C PRO A 290 9.83 -3.45 16.10
N TYR A 291 9.61 -4.14 14.99
CA TYR A 291 9.77 -5.60 14.85
C TYR A 291 11.04 -6.00 14.08
N GLY A 292 12.05 -5.11 14.03
CA GLY A 292 13.36 -5.38 13.44
C GLY A 292 13.46 -5.03 11.95
N SER A 293 14.73 -4.96 11.46
CA SER A 293 15.05 -4.63 10.07
C SER A 293 15.68 -5.83 9.34
N GLU A 294 15.83 -6.97 9.98
CA GLU A 294 16.35 -8.16 9.33
C GLU A 294 15.29 -8.80 8.42
N PRO A 295 15.72 -9.50 7.34
CA PRO A 295 14.79 -10.13 6.42
C PRO A 295 14.13 -11.34 7.09
N HIS A 296 13.20 -11.08 7.99
CA HIS A 296 12.28 -12.09 8.45
C HIS A 296 11.38 -12.50 7.28
N SER A 297 11.01 -13.77 7.24
CA SER A 297 9.96 -14.19 6.31
C SER A 297 8.71 -13.34 6.58
N GLN A 298 7.92 -13.07 5.55
CA GLN A 298 6.66 -12.32 5.69
C GLN A 298 5.78 -12.88 6.82
N ALA A 299 5.74 -14.21 6.98
CA ALA A 299 5.03 -14.89 8.05
C ALA A 299 5.58 -14.55 9.44
N ALA A 300 6.91 -14.46 9.59
CA ALA A 300 7.53 -14.08 10.86
C ALA A 300 7.21 -12.64 11.24
N LEU A 301 7.20 -11.71 10.29
CA LEU A 301 6.80 -10.33 10.52
C LEU A 301 5.31 -10.23 10.91
N GLN A 302 4.42 -10.95 10.20
CA GLN A 302 3.00 -11.01 10.54
C GLN A 302 2.77 -11.55 11.95
N HIS A 303 3.47 -12.63 12.32
CA HIS A 303 3.42 -13.18 13.68
C HIS A 303 3.91 -12.16 14.71
N ALA A 304 5.04 -11.51 14.45
CA ALA A 304 5.60 -10.50 15.36
C ALA A 304 4.63 -9.34 15.59
N ILE A 305 4.00 -8.82 14.54
CA ILE A 305 3.01 -7.73 14.64
C ILE A 305 1.78 -8.14 15.45
N CYS A 306 1.33 -9.41 15.30
CA CYS A 306 0.11 -9.88 15.95
C CYS A 306 0.30 -10.38 17.38
N GLU A 307 1.49 -10.88 17.74
CA GLU A 307 1.69 -11.66 18.97
C GLU A 307 2.90 -11.20 19.82
N THR A 308 3.74 -10.28 19.30
CA THR A 308 4.95 -9.87 20.00
C THR A 308 4.85 -8.41 20.44
N GLU A 309 5.10 -8.13 21.72
CA GLU A 309 5.23 -6.76 22.21
C GLU A 309 6.55 -6.14 21.71
N PRO A 310 6.51 -4.95 21.08
CA PRO A 310 7.72 -4.31 20.57
C PRO A 310 8.62 -3.82 21.71
N PRO A 311 9.95 -3.80 21.54
CA PRO A 311 10.85 -3.27 22.55
C PRO A 311 10.63 -1.78 22.73
N ARG A 312 10.70 -1.29 23.98
CA ARG A 312 10.54 0.13 24.29
C ARG A 312 11.62 0.97 23.57
N PRO A 313 11.26 2.14 23.03
CA PRO A 313 12.21 3.05 22.36
C PRO A 313 13.46 3.35 23.21
N SER A 314 13.27 3.57 24.53
CA SER A 314 14.39 3.85 25.45
C SER A 314 15.34 2.66 25.65
N ALA A 315 14.86 1.42 25.52
CA ALA A 315 15.66 0.23 25.64
C ALA A 315 16.57 0.01 24.43
N LEU A 316 16.09 0.32 23.23
CA LEU A 316 16.88 0.20 22.00
C LEU A 316 18.12 1.10 21.96
N VAL A 317 18.03 2.28 22.56
CA VAL A 317 19.16 3.22 22.63
C VAL A 317 20.34 2.63 23.41
N LEU A 318 20.12 1.62 24.23
CA LEU A 318 21.17 0.94 25.02
C LEU A 318 21.70 -0.34 24.35
N ALA A 319 20.83 -1.07 23.66
CA ALA A 319 21.10 -2.45 23.26
C ALA A 319 22.14 -2.58 22.13
N ASP A 320 22.42 -1.50 21.38
CA ASP A 320 23.20 -1.65 20.16
C ASP A 320 24.34 -0.61 20.05
N GLU A 321 25.56 -1.06 20.34
CA GLU A 321 26.77 -0.25 20.22
C GLU A 321 27.15 0.09 18.77
N LYS A 322 26.66 -0.71 17.81
CA LYS A 322 27.00 -0.58 16.37
C LYS A 322 25.90 0.06 15.54
N THR A 323 24.71 0.23 16.08
CA THR A 323 23.57 0.76 15.29
C THR A 323 23.65 2.28 15.14
N ALA A 324 23.22 2.73 13.98
CA ALA A 324 23.18 4.16 13.64
C ALA A 324 22.45 4.93 14.74
N ILE A 325 23.19 5.72 15.49
CA ILE A 325 22.67 6.66 16.46
C ILE A 325 21.73 7.58 15.67
N PRO A 326 20.48 7.82 16.11
CA PRO A 326 19.64 8.83 15.48
C PRO A 326 20.43 10.11 15.24
N GLU A 327 20.24 10.73 14.07
CA GLU A 327 20.98 11.95 13.68
C GLU A 327 20.91 13.06 14.76
N ALA A 328 19.89 13.03 15.62
CA ALA A 328 19.80 13.89 16.79
C ALA A 328 20.97 13.72 17.78
N THR A 329 21.50 12.51 17.94
CA THR A 329 22.68 12.26 18.78
C THR A 329 23.97 12.65 18.08
N LYS A 330 24.06 12.49 16.77
CA LYS A 330 25.20 12.96 15.98
C LYS A 330 25.38 14.49 16.06
N LYS A 331 24.27 15.24 16.13
CA LYS A 331 24.31 16.70 16.37
C LYS A 331 24.95 17.04 17.73
N MET A 332 24.67 16.24 18.78
CA MET A 332 25.24 16.43 20.10
C MET A 332 26.73 16.03 20.16
N GLU A 333 27.11 14.96 19.43
CA GLU A 333 28.51 14.58 19.26
C GLU A 333 29.32 15.67 18.52
N ALA A 334 28.74 16.27 17.49
CA ALA A 334 29.34 17.39 16.76
C ALA A 334 29.52 18.66 17.63
N MET A 335 28.80 18.77 18.75
CA MET A 335 28.96 19.80 19.76
C MET A 335 29.96 19.44 20.86
N GLY A 336 30.74 18.34 20.67
CA GLY A 336 31.79 17.91 21.62
C GLY A 336 31.27 17.07 22.80
N GLU A 337 30.02 16.61 22.79
CA GLU A 337 29.50 15.75 23.81
C GLU A 337 29.95 14.29 23.56
N SER A 338 30.40 13.60 24.61
CA SER A 338 30.81 12.19 24.47
C SER A 338 29.58 11.34 24.07
N ARG A 339 29.78 10.35 23.20
CA ARG A 339 28.77 9.45 22.67
C ARG A 339 27.91 8.83 23.76
N ASP A 340 28.52 8.41 24.85
CA ASP A 340 27.80 7.80 25.99
C ASP A 340 26.89 8.81 26.72
N LYS A 341 27.33 10.05 26.87
CA LYS A 341 26.48 11.12 27.47
C LYS A 341 25.30 11.42 26.58
N ALA A 342 25.51 11.54 25.27
CA ALA A 342 24.46 11.78 24.31
C ALA A 342 23.41 10.65 24.32
N ARG A 343 23.84 9.37 24.38
CA ARG A 343 22.94 8.20 24.50
C ARG A 343 22.16 8.20 25.81
N LYS A 344 22.81 8.44 26.94
CA LYS A 344 22.11 8.53 28.25
C LYS A 344 21.06 9.64 28.27
N ARG A 345 21.36 10.78 27.66
CA ARG A 345 20.42 11.91 27.56
C ARG A 345 19.25 11.57 26.65
N LEU A 346 19.51 10.93 25.50
CA LEU A 346 18.48 10.45 24.59
C LEU A 346 17.54 9.46 25.31
N ARG A 347 18.11 8.43 25.96
CA ARG A 347 17.34 7.47 26.76
C ARG A 347 16.45 8.17 27.79
N LYS A 348 17.00 9.15 28.56
CA LYS A 348 16.22 9.88 29.56
C LYS A 348 15.05 10.66 28.94
N LYS A 349 15.19 11.12 27.70
CA LYS A 349 14.10 11.81 26.99
C LYS A 349 13.04 10.86 26.44
N LEU A 350 13.40 9.64 26.11
CA LEU A 350 12.48 8.62 25.60
C LEU A 350 11.78 7.85 26.72
N ALA A 351 12.48 7.65 27.85
CA ALA A 351 11.92 6.95 29.00
C ALA A 351 10.76 7.73 29.62
N GLY A 352 9.69 7.04 29.99
CA GLY A 352 8.49 7.60 30.58
C GLY A 352 7.36 7.72 29.56
N ASP A 353 6.83 8.92 29.37
CA ASP A 353 5.62 9.15 28.56
C ASP A 353 5.76 8.64 27.13
N LEU A 354 6.92 8.84 26.47
CA LEU A 354 7.14 8.38 25.10
C LEU A 354 7.20 6.84 24.98
N ASP A 355 7.77 6.15 25.98
CA ASP A 355 7.74 4.68 26.05
C ASP A 355 6.33 4.12 26.30
N ASN A 356 5.42 4.93 26.85
CA ASN A 356 4.04 4.51 27.14
C ASN A 356 3.05 4.87 26.04
N ILE A 357 3.37 5.87 25.20
CA ILE A 357 2.53 6.30 24.08
C ILE A 357 2.73 5.39 22.87
N ILE A 358 3.89 4.81 22.75
CA ILE A 358 4.30 3.95 21.62
C ILE A 358 4.16 2.47 22.00
#